data_a8e772c30da561e664bfef98ad3a1010
#
_entry.id   a8e772c30da561e664bfef98ad3a1010
#
_cell.length_a   1.000
_cell.length_b   1.000
_cell.length_c   1.000
_cell.angle_alpha   90.00
_cell.angle_beta   90.00
_cell.angle_gamma   90.00
#
_symmetry.space_group_name_H-M   'P 1'
#
loop_
_entity.id
_entity.type
_entity.pdbx_description
1 polymer ?
#
loop_
_entity_poly.entity_id
_entity_poly.type
_entity_poly.pdbx_seq_one_letter_code
_entity_poly.pdbx_strand_id
1 'polypeptide(L)'
;MKKKRFNETQIITMLKEHEAGMSAAELSRKYGVGESTIYSWNAKYAGMEVSELKRLRQLEDENNRLKKMYATLSMDHELLKEVLEKKYNVDLSDGS
;
A
#
# COMPACT_ATOMS: atom_id res chain seq x y z
N MET A 1 16.03 16.07 18.71
CA MET A 1 14.68 16.62 18.52
C MET A 1 13.80 15.62 17.82
N LYS A 2 12.69 15.28 18.42
CA LYS A 2 11.80 14.29 17.83
C LYS A 2 10.88 14.94 16.82
N LYS A 3 10.83 14.40 15.61
CA LYS A 3 9.84 14.79 14.62
C LYS A 3 8.52 14.14 14.99
N LYS A 4 7.45 14.93 14.98
CA LYS A 4 6.12 14.37 15.13
C LYS A 4 5.78 13.55 13.91
N ARG A 5 5.32 12.36 14.13
CA ARG A 5 4.85 11.50 13.05
C ARG A 5 3.34 11.34 13.16
N PHE A 6 2.69 11.42 12.02
CA PHE A 6 1.25 11.27 11.93
C PHE A 6 0.94 10.02 11.12
N ASN A 7 0.00 9.23 11.58
CA ASN A 7 -0.47 8.10 10.79
C ASN A 7 -1.45 8.60 9.72
N GLU A 8 -1.80 7.74 8.78
CA GLU A 8 -2.65 8.13 7.66
C GLU A 8 -4.03 8.60 8.10
N THR A 9 -4.60 7.98 9.12
CA THR A 9 -5.90 8.40 9.66
C THR A 9 -5.82 9.83 10.21
N GLN A 10 -4.75 10.16 10.92
CA GLN A 10 -4.54 11.51 11.43
C GLN A 10 -4.37 12.52 10.30
N ILE A 11 -3.63 12.14 9.26
CA ILE A 11 -3.42 12.99 8.09
C ILE A 11 -4.74 13.31 7.41
N ILE A 12 -5.58 12.32 7.21
CA ILE A 12 -6.90 12.52 6.60
C ILE A 12 -7.75 13.45 7.44
N THR A 13 -7.72 13.29 8.77
CA THR A 13 -8.45 14.16 9.69
C THR A 13 -7.96 15.61 9.57
N MET A 14 -6.65 15.81 9.49
CA MET A 14 -6.07 17.14 9.31
C MET A 14 -6.49 17.76 7.98
N LEU A 15 -6.52 16.96 6.92
CA LEU A 15 -6.94 17.45 5.60
C LEU A 15 -8.41 17.82 5.56
N LYS A 16 -9.24 17.19 6.38
CA LYS A 16 -10.65 17.58 6.52
C LYS A 16 -10.77 18.98 7.10
N GLU A 17 -9.90 19.36 8.02
CA GLU A 17 -9.86 20.71 8.54
C GLU A 17 -9.48 21.70 7.44
N HIS A 18 -8.57 21.30 6.57
CA HIS A 18 -8.19 22.11 5.41
C HIS A 18 -9.38 22.30 4.46
N GLU A 19 -10.11 21.24 4.18
CA GLU A 19 -11.30 21.31 3.34
C GLU A 19 -12.39 22.21 3.97
N ALA A 20 -12.45 22.23 5.29
CA ALA A 20 -13.40 23.05 6.02
C ALA A 20 -13.01 24.54 6.07
N GLY A 21 -11.86 24.89 5.52
CA GLY A 21 -11.45 26.30 5.39
C GLY A 21 -10.15 26.67 6.08
N MET A 22 -9.55 25.78 6.85
CA MET A 22 -8.27 26.08 7.50
C MET A 22 -7.14 26.11 6.47
N SER A 23 -6.37 27.17 6.45
CA SER A 23 -5.28 27.31 5.48
C SER A 23 -4.13 26.36 5.79
N ALA A 24 -3.28 26.11 4.79
CA ALA A 24 -2.08 25.30 4.98
C ALA A 24 -1.15 25.93 6.03
N ALA A 25 -1.07 27.26 6.06
CA ALA A 25 -0.26 27.96 7.05
C ALA A 25 -0.79 27.74 8.46
N GLU A 26 -2.10 27.76 8.64
CA GLU A 26 -2.74 27.52 9.94
C GLU A 26 -2.54 26.07 10.39
N LEU A 27 -2.69 25.10 9.48
CA LEU A 27 -2.44 23.71 9.77
C LEU A 27 -0.98 23.48 10.15
N SER A 28 -0.08 24.12 9.41
CA SER A 28 1.36 24.05 9.68
C SER A 28 1.67 24.47 11.10
N ARG A 29 1.09 25.57 11.56
CA ARG A 29 1.29 26.06 12.92
C ARG A 29 0.64 25.16 13.96
N LYS A 30 -0.58 24.70 13.68
CA LYS A 30 -1.34 23.89 14.62
C LYS A 30 -0.68 22.53 14.89
N TYR A 31 -0.19 21.90 13.84
CA TYR A 31 0.34 20.53 13.93
C TYR A 31 1.87 20.46 13.89
N GLY A 32 2.54 21.58 13.66
CA GLY A 32 3.99 21.59 13.65
C GLY A 32 4.61 20.90 12.46
N VAL A 33 3.95 20.95 11.31
CA VAL A 33 4.45 20.36 10.06
C VAL A 33 4.65 21.45 9.02
N GLY A 34 5.51 21.22 8.04
CA GLY A 34 5.75 22.18 6.97
C GLY A 34 4.55 22.29 6.03
N GLU A 35 4.37 23.47 5.45
CA GLU A 35 3.29 23.69 4.48
C GLU A 35 3.44 22.78 3.26
N SER A 36 4.68 22.58 2.81
CA SER A 36 4.95 21.68 1.67
C SER A 36 4.50 20.26 1.96
N THR A 37 4.65 19.82 3.21
CA THR A 37 4.18 18.51 3.64
C THR A 37 2.66 18.43 3.55
N ILE A 38 1.96 19.50 3.95
CA ILE A 38 0.49 19.55 3.88
C ILE A 38 0.03 19.46 2.43
N TYR A 39 0.67 20.19 1.53
CA TYR A 39 0.34 20.13 0.11
C TYR A 39 0.60 18.74 -0.48
N SER A 40 1.70 18.11 -0.08
CA SER A 40 2.02 16.74 -0.50
C SER A 40 0.96 15.75 -0.03
N TRP A 41 0.56 15.85 1.24
CA TRP A 41 -0.50 15.01 1.79
C TRP A 41 -1.83 15.23 1.10
N ASN A 42 -2.13 16.49 0.80
CA ASN A 42 -3.38 16.83 0.11
C ASN A 42 -3.42 16.20 -1.27
N ALA A 43 -2.32 16.20 -1.99
CA ALA A 43 -2.23 15.55 -3.30
C ALA A 43 -2.47 14.04 -3.20
N LYS A 44 -2.03 13.44 -2.10
CA LYS A 44 -2.11 11.99 -1.93
C LYS A 44 -3.46 11.54 -1.37
N TYR A 45 -4.04 12.30 -0.44
CA TYR A 45 -5.21 11.85 0.33
C TYR A 45 -6.45 12.72 0.17
N ALA A 46 -6.41 13.76 -0.64
CA ALA A 46 -7.54 14.69 -0.75
C ALA A 46 -8.83 13.95 -1.13
N GLY A 47 -9.90 14.31 -0.43
CA GLY A 47 -11.21 13.71 -0.69
C GLY A 47 -11.40 12.31 -0.15
N MET A 48 -10.38 11.73 0.46
CA MET A 48 -10.46 10.37 0.98
C MET A 48 -11.08 10.35 2.38
N GLU A 49 -11.95 9.38 2.62
CA GLU A 49 -12.49 9.14 3.96
C GLU A 49 -11.64 8.10 4.69
N VAL A 50 -11.67 8.13 6.02
CA VAL A 50 -10.93 7.16 6.83
C VAL A 50 -11.34 5.72 6.49
N SER A 51 -12.64 5.51 6.27
CA SER A 51 -13.14 4.18 5.88
C SER A 51 -12.59 3.73 4.53
N GLU A 52 -12.45 4.65 3.59
CA GLU A 52 -11.87 4.36 2.28
C GLU A 52 -10.39 4.02 2.39
N LEU A 53 -9.67 4.73 3.27
CA LEU A 53 -8.27 4.43 3.52
C LEU A 53 -8.11 3.02 4.09
N LYS A 54 -8.94 2.67 5.07
CA LYS A 54 -8.91 1.33 5.67
C LYS A 54 -9.18 0.26 4.63
N ARG A 55 -10.17 0.51 3.77
CA ARG A 55 -10.50 -0.42 2.68
C ARG A 55 -9.34 -0.57 1.71
N LEU A 56 -8.72 0.55 1.34
CA LEU A 56 -7.56 0.53 0.45
C LEU A 56 -6.43 -0.31 1.04
N ARG A 57 -6.12 -0.10 2.33
CA ARG A 57 -5.06 -0.85 3.00
C ARG A 57 -5.36 -2.35 3.06
N GLN A 58 -6.62 -2.71 3.31
CA GLN A 58 -7.02 -4.11 3.28
C GLN A 58 -6.82 -4.72 1.90
N LEU A 59 -7.21 -4.00 0.86
CA LEU A 59 -7.05 -4.46 -0.52
C LEU A 59 -5.58 -4.59 -0.90
N GLU A 60 -4.74 -3.66 -0.48
CA GLU A 60 -3.30 -3.75 -0.72
C GLU A 60 -2.69 -4.97 -0.03
N ASP A 61 -3.08 -5.21 1.22
CA ASP A 61 -2.59 -6.36 1.98
C ASP A 61 -3.03 -7.67 1.33
N GLU A 62 -4.30 -7.77 0.93
CA GLU A 62 -4.82 -8.94 0.24
C GLU A 62 -4.09 -9.17 -1.08
N ASN A 63 -3.85 -8.08 -1.82
CA ASN A 63 -3.16 -8.17 -3.09
C ASN A 63 -1.73 -8.67 -2.91
N ASN A 64 -1.01 -8.13 -1.92
CA ASN A 64 0.36 -8.56 -1.62
C ASN A 64 0.40 -10.02 -1.19
N ARG A 65 -0.57 -10.44 -0.39
CA ARG A 65 -0.66 -11.83 0.05
C ARG A 65 -0.91 -12.76 -1.13
N LEU A 66 -1.84 -12.40 -2.00
CA LEU A 66 -2.13 -13.19 -3.19
C LEU A 66 -0.93 -13.29 -4.12
N LYS A 67 -0.18 -12.21 -4.27
CA LYS A 67 1.06 -12.22 -5.07
C LYS A 67 2.09 -13.19 -4.50
N LYS A 68 2.25 -13.19 -3.18
CA LYS A 68 3.19 -14.10 -2.52
C LYS A 68 2.75 -15.55 -2.69
N MET A 69 1.46 -15.81 -2.53
CA MET A 69 0.91 -17.17 -2.70
C MET A 69 1.09 -17.65 -4.13
N TYR A 70 0.84 -16.79 -5.10
CA TYR A 70 1.04 -17.10 -6.50
C TYR A 70 2.50 -17.42 -6.80
N ALA A 71 3.42 -16.61 -6.30
CA ALA A 71 4.85 -16.84 -6.51
C ALA A 71 5.29 -18.18 -5.91
N THR A 72 4.85 -18.49 -4.69
CA THR A 72 5.16 -19.77 -4.03
C THR A 72 4.61 -20.95 -4.83
N LEU A 73 3.37 -20.84 -5.24
CA LEU A 73 2.73 -21.90 -6.01
C LEU A 73 3.45 -22.14 -7.34
N SER A 74 3.83 -21.05 -8.00
CA SER A 74 4.57 -21.14 -9.28
C SER A 74 5.92 -21.81 -9.10
N MET A 75 6.64 -21.49 -8.03
CA MET A 75 7.93 -22.10 -7.72
C MET A 75 7.76 -23.60 -7.41
N ASP A 76 6.76 -23.96 -6.62
CA ASP A 76 6.49 -25.34 -6.29
C ASP A 76 6.14 -26.15 -7.54
N HIS A 77 5.37 -25.56 -8.42
CA HIS A 77 5.00 -26.18 -9.68
C HIS A 77 6.23 -26.44 -10.56
N GLU A 78 7.12 -25.47 -10.66
CA GLU A 78 8.35 -25.61 -11.45
C GLU A 78 9.26 -26.68 -10.87
N LEU A 79 9.40 -26.72 -9.54
CA LEU A 79 10.22 -27.74 -8.88
C LEU A 79 9.67 -29.13 -9.11
N LEU A 80 8.36 -29.29 -8.98
CA LEU A 80 7.71 -30.58 -9.22
C LEU A 80 7.91 -31.03 -10.65
N LYS A 81 7.76 -30.12 -11.58
CA LYS A 81 7.97 -30.38 -12.99
C LYS A 81 9.38 -30.87 -13.28
N GLU A 82 10.39 -30.19 -12.72
CA GLU A 82 11.79 -30.60 -12.87
C GLU A 82 12.04 -31.99 -12.31
N VAL A 83 11.48 -32.30 -11.13
CA VAL A 83 11.62 -33.63 -10.50
C VAL A 83 11.04 -34.68 -11.41
N LEU A 84 9.86 -34.47 -11.95
CA LEU A 84 9.21 -35.42 -12.83
C LEU A 84 10.01 -35.64 -14.12
N GLU A 85 10.50 -34.59 -14.71
CA GLU A 85 11.30 -34.66 -15.94
C GLU A 85 12.59 -35.45 -15.71
N LYS A 86 13.28 -35.17 -14.62
CA LYS A 86 14.56 -35.83 -14.30
C LYS A 86 14.39 -37.24 -13.86
N LYS A 87 13.41 -37.48 -13.00
CA LYS A 87 13.23 -38.79 -12.39
C LYS A 87 12.57 -39.83 -13.33
N TYR A 88 11.61 -39.35 -14.09
CA TYR A 88 10.83 -40.22 -14.94
C TYR A 88 11.07 -40.05 -16.44
N ASN A 89 11.98 -39.14 -16.76
CA ASN A 89 12.30 -38.83 -18.16
C ASN A 89 11.06 -38.46 -18.97
N VAL A 90 10.20 -37.68 -18.34
CA VAL A 90 8.98 -37.14 -18.98
C VAL A 90 9.22 -35.72 -19.41
N ASP A 91 8.87 -35.40 -20.63
CA ASP A 91 8.98 -34.03 -21.13
C ASP A 91 7.67 -33.31 -20.88
N LEU A 92 7.67 -32.38 -19.92
CA LEU A 92 6.53 -31.56 -19.57
C LEU A 92 6.69 -30.12 -20.06
N SER A 93 7.79 -29.84 -20.72
CA SER A 93 8.10 -28.47 -21.12
C SER A 93 7.14 -27.92 -22.17
N ASP A 94 6.56 -28.79 -22.95
CA ASP A 94 5.66 -28.41 -24.00
C ASP A 94 4.34 -27.86 -23.50
N GLY A 95 3.84 -28.40 -22.42
CA GLY A 95 2.62 -27.87 -21.79
C GLY A 95 1.40 -27.78 -22.69
N SER A 96 1.54 -28.11 -23.90
CA SER A 96 0.47 -28.01 -24.86
C SER A 96 -0.35 -29.29 -24.89
#